data_3165051514f18e8e2c9a9dc1064c5335
#
_entry.id   3165051514f18e8e2c9a9dc1064c5335
#
_cell.length_a   1.000
_cell.length_b   1.000
_cell.length_c   1.000
_cell.angle_alpha   90.00
_cell.angle_beta   90.00
_cell.angle_gamma   90.00
#
_symmetry.space_group_name_H-M   'P 1'
#
loop_
_entity.id
_entity.type
_entity.pdbx_description
1 polymer ?
#
loop_
_entity_poly.entity_id
_entity_poly.type
_entity_poly.pdbx_seq_one_letter_code
_entity_poly.pdbx_strand_id
1 'polypeptide(L)'
;MCKAVPVLEAILLVGGQGTRLRPLTIDTPKPMLPVAGRPCTEHQISRLRDAGVTRVILGTSYRAEVFADYFGDGSAFGVELVCVTEDEPLGTGGAIRNVLPVLQSGPDDPVLILNGDVLSGHDLAAQVSFHRERNADATLHLINVEDPRPFGLVPTDADSRVQAFLEKPQRPEEIVTHQINAGCYVFARRVIDAIPAGRIVSVERETFPGMLAADAPVLGWIEDAYWLDLGNPLAFAQGSRDLVMGLAPTGALPGPTGAALVLDGANIAPSATIDGGTCIGVGAHIGEGATVRGSVIMDGARVGAGAQIVDSIIGRNAVIGERTRAVETVVADRVVIGSDNEFASGTRVFPDAVITNTAIRLSSDRS
;
A
#
# COMPACT_ATOMS: atom_id res chain seq x y z
N MET A 1 7.72 6.99 -41.59
CA MET A 1 7.01 7.52 -40.40
C MET A 1 7.35 6.62 -39.25
N CYS A 2 8.19 7.06 -38.29
CA CYS A 2 8.34 6.35 -37.01
C CYS A 2 6.96 6.34 -36.35
N LYS A 3 6.35 5.16 -36.16
CA LYS A 3 5.22 5.05 -35.25
C LYS A 3 5.77 5.47 -33.87
N ALA A 4 5.22 6.53 -33.28
CA ALA A 4 5.50 6.84 -31.90
C ALA A 4 5.25 5.58 -31.07
N VAL A 5 6.19 5.22 -30.22
CA VAL A 5 5.97 4.11 -29.26
C VAL A 5 4.75 4.53 -28.44
N PRO A 6 3.68 3.72 -28.39
CA PRO A 6 2.49 4.09 -27.64
C PRO A 6 2.89 4.32 -26.16
N VAL A 7 2.48 5.46 -25.63
CA VAL A 7 2.68 5.81 -24.22
C VAL A 7 1.91 4.79 -23.40
N LEU A 8 2.58 4.04 -22.51
CA LEU A 8 1.90 3.19 -21.55
C LEU A 8 1.62 4.03 -20.31
N GLU A 9 0.34 4.20 -20.00
CA GLU A 9 -0.14 4.99 -18.87
C GLU A 9 -0.59 4.11 -17.71
N ALA A 10 -0.47 4.63 -16.51
CA ALA A 10 -1.01 3.99 -15.31
C ALA A 10 -1.78 4.99 -14.44
N ILE A 11 -2.84 4.51 -13.81
CA ILE A 11 -3.63 5.21 -12.80
C ILE A 11 -3.35 4.56 -11.45
N LEU A 12 -2.88 5.34 -10.48
CA LEU A 12 -2.79 4.92 -9.08
C LEU A 12 -3.95 5.54 -8.28
N LEU A 13 -4.78 4.69 -7.67
CA LEU A 13 -5.89 5.12 -6.85
C LEU A 13 -5.40 5.37 -5.42
N VAL A 14 -5.14 6.62 -5.09
CA VAL A 14 -4.52 7.03 -3.81
C VAL A 14 -5.42 7.92 -2.95
N GLY A 15 -6.71 8.02 -3.26
CA GLY A 15 -7.67 8.93 -2.61
C GLY A 15 -8.26 8.47 -1.27
N GLY A 16 -7.96 7.28 -0.78
CA GLY A 16 -8.58 6.72 0.42
C GLY A 16 -8.11 7.36 1.74
N GLN A 17 -9.03 7.55 2.71
CA GLN A 17 -8.70 8.11 4.04
C GLN A 17 -7.89 7.18 4.96
N GLY A 18 -7.81 5.87 4.67
CA GLY A 18 -7.02 4.91 5.44
C GLY A 18 -7.40 4.77 6.92
N THR A 19 -8.69 4.88 7.26
CA THR A 19 -9.18 4.95 8.66
C THR A 19 -8.76 3.77 9.54
N ARG A 20 -8.59 2.57 8.95
CA ARG A 20 -8.12 1.37 9.66
C ARG A 20 -6.67 1.49 10.18
N LEU A 21 -5.85 2.33 9.56
CA LEU A 21 -4.47 2.63 9.95
C LEU A 21 -4.35 3.77 10.97
N ARG A 22 -5.48 4.42 11.36
CA ARG A 22 -5.40 5.42 12.42
C ARG A 22 -4.75 4.83 13.67
N PRO A 23 -3.88 5.60 14.35
CA PRO A 23 -3.67 7.05 14.24
C PRO A 23 -2.65 7.51 13.20
N LEU A 24 -1.96 6.64 12.47
CA LEU A 24 -0.90 7.03 11.51
C LEU A 24 -1.42 7.89 10.36
N THR A 25 -2.70 7.71 9.98
CA THR A 25 -3.32 8.40 8.84
C THR A 25 -4.09 9.66 9.21
N ILE A 26 -3.87 10.21 10.40
CA ILE A 26 -4.48 11.50 10.80
C ILE A 26 -3.84 12.64 10.03
N ASP A 27 -2.51 12.67 9.95
CA ASP A 27 -1.74 13.74 9.33
C ASP A 27 -1.12 13.34 7.98
N THR A 28 -1.08 12.06 7.65
CA THR A 28 -0.45 11.53 6.43
C THR A 28 -1.41 10.62 5.68
N PRO A 29 -1.66 10.84 4.36
CA PRO A 29 -2.43 9.90 3.56
C PRO A 29 -1.84 8.49 3.60
N LYS A 30 -2.68 7.45 3.63
CA LYS A 30 -2.23 6.06 3.71
C LYS A 30 -1.15 5.71 2.68
N PRO A 31 -1.28 6.05 1.36
CA PRO A 31 -0.28 5.72 0.35
C PRO A 31 1.04 6.49 0.52
N MET A 32 1.05 7.55 1.34
CA MET A 32 2.23 8.36 1.66
C MET A 32 2.90 7.95 2.98
N LEU A 33 2.35 6.99 3.71
CA LEU A 33 3.04 6.43 4.88
C LEU A 33 4.31 5.71 4.43
N PRO A 34 5.45 5.91 5.14
CA PRO A 34 6.73 5.32 4.76
C PRO A 34 6.76 3.82 5.10
N VAL A 35 6.77 3.00 4.08
CA VAL A 35 7.01 1.55 4.15
C VAL A 35 8.47 1.32 3.79
N ALA A 36 9.26 0.73 4.65
CA ALA A 36 10.71 0.62 4.46
C ALA A 36 11.37 1.95 4.06
N GLY A 37 10.97 3.06 4.73
CA GLY A 37 11.56 4.39 4.56
C GLY A 37 11.13 5.16 3.31
N ARG A 38 10.24 4.63 2.48
CA ARG A 38 9.68 5.30 1.29
C ARG A 38 8.16 5.20 1.27
N PRO A 39 7.44 6.21 0.73
CA PRO A 39 6.00 6.11 0.53
C PRO A 39 5.60 4.85 -0.24
N CYS A 40 4.48 4.21 0.13
CA CYS A 40 3.95 3.07 -0.61
C CYS A 40 3.78 3.41 -2.11
N THR A 41 3.34 4.62 -2.42
CA THR A 41 3.20 5.12 -3.80
C THR A 41 4.53 5.10 -4.56
N GLU A 42 5.67 5.39 -3.91
CA GLU A 42 6.99 5.36 -4.57
C GLU A 42 7.39 3.93 -4.98
N HIS A 43 7.12 2.94 -4.12
CA HIS A 43 7.33 1.53 -4.48
C HIS A 43 6.50 1.12 -5.68
N GLN A 44 5.26 1.59 -5.79
CA GLN A 44 4.40 1.30 -6.95
C GLN A 44 4.87 2.03 -8.22
N ILE A 45 5.26 3.30 -8.12
CA ILE A 45 5.81 4.06 -9.25
C ILE A 45 7.07 3.38 -9.80
N SER A 46 7.98 2.92 -8.92
CA SER A 46 9.18 2.24 -9.39
C SER A 46 8.86 0.96 -10.19
N ARG A 47 7.89 0.16 -9.73
CA ARG A 47 7.44 -1.04 -10.44
C ARG A 47 6.78 -0.72 -11.78
N LEU A 48 5.95 0.32 -11.83
CA LEU A 48 5.33 0.79 -13.07
C LEU A 48 6.38 1.24 -14.09
N ARG A 49 7.36 2.03 -13.65
CA ARG A 49 8.50 2.43 -14.49
C ARG A 49 9.25 1.22 -15.04
N ASP A 50 9.57 0.25 -14.19
CA ASP A 50 10.31 -0.95 -14.56
C ASP A 50 9.52 -1.84 -15.52
N ALA A 51 8.18 -1.76 -15.52
CA ALA A 51 7.28 -2.38 -16.49
C ALA A 51 7.10 -1.57 -17.80
N GLY A 52 7.80 -0.44 -17.95
CA GLY A 52 7.76 0.40 -19.16
C GLY A 52 6.67 1.46 -19.16
N VAL A 53 6.00 1.72 -18.02
CA VAL A 53 5.09 2.87 -17.89
C VAL A 53 5.91 4.15 -17.89
N THR A 54 5.52 5.09 -18.74
CA THR A 54 6.19 6.39 -18.89
C THR A 54 5.39 7.53 -18.27
N ARG A 55 4.09 7.32 -18.01
CA ARG A 55 3.21 8.34 -17.47
C ARG A 55 2.29 7.74 -16.40
N VAL A 56 2.29 8.34 -15.21
CA VAL A 56 1.49 7.91 -14.05
C VAL A 56 0.53 9.00 -13.64
N ILE A 57 -0.74 8.67 -13.51
CA ILE A 57 -1.78 9.57 -13.03
C ILE A 57 -2.16 9.16 -11.61
N LEU A 58 -2.00 10.06 -10.65
CA LEU A 58 -2.46 9.86 -9.27
C LEU A 58 -3.89 10.36 -9.13
N GLY A 59 -4.84 9.45 -8.92
CA GLY A 59 -6.21 9.80 -8.53
C GLY A 59 -6.24 10.06 -7.04
N THR A 60 -6.24 11.34 -6.66
CA THR A 60 -6.14 11.79 -5.26
C THR A 60 -7.47 12.38 -4.77
N SER A 61 -7.67 12.44 -3.46
CA SER A 61 -8.76 13.16 -2.84
C SER A 61 -8.31 13.79 -1.52
N TYR A 62 -8.01 12.96 -0.52
CA TYR A 62 -7.59 13.39 0.79
C TYR A 62 -6.13 13.86 0.78
N ARG A 63 -5.90 15.14 1.13
CA ARG A 63 -4.56 15.77 1.24
C ARG A 63 -3.71 15.61 -0.02
N ALA A 64 -4.29 15.96 -1.16
CA ALA A 64 -3.65 15.84 -2.48
C ALA A 64 -2.32 16.60 -2.57
N GLU A 65 -2.17 17.71 -1.82
CA GLU A 65 -0.95 18.52 -1.76
C GLU A 65 0.29 17.73 -1.36
N VAL A 66 0.15 16.74 -0.47
CA VAL A 66 1.28 15.92 0.01
C VAL A 66 1.93 15.11 -1.12
N PHE A 67 1.13 14.67 -2.09
CA PHE A 67 1.64 13.94 -3.26
C PHE A 67 2.38 14.89 -4.22
N ALA A 68 1.81 16.05 -4.50
CA ALA A 68 2.44 17.05 -5.37
C ALA A 68 3.77 17.54 -4.80
N ASP A 69 3.81 17.83 -3.50
CA ASP A 69 5.02 18.28 -2.81
C ASP A 69 6.14 17.23 -2.83
N TYR A 70 5.80 15.93 -2.73
CA TYR A 70 6.79 14.86 -2.69
C TYR A 70 7.26 14.43 -4.08
N PHE A 71 6.33 14.25 -5.02
CA PHE A 71 6.63 13.65 -6.32
C PHE A 71 6.93 14.68 -7.42
N GLY A 72 6.49 15.94 -7.26
CA GLY A 72 6.61 16.97 -8.29
C GLY A 72 5.99 16.52 -9.61
N ASP A 73 6.73 16.70 -10.70
CA ASP A 73 6.36 16.27 -12.06
C ASP A 73 6.73 14.79 -12.37
N GLY A 74 7.29 14.06 -11.41
CA GLY A 74 7.69 12.66 -11.54
C GLY A 74 9.05 12.43 -12.20
N SER A 75 9.71 13.46 -12.72
CA SER A 75 11.00 13.31 -13.44
C SER A 75 12.10 12.68 -12.59
N ALA A 76 12.14 12.98 -11.28
CA ALA A 76 13.06 12.38 -10.32
C ALA A 76 12.85 10.88 -10.13
N PHE A 77 11.67 10.36 -10.47
CA PHE A 77 11.28 8.95 -10.37
C PHE A 77 11.29 8.23 -11.72
N GLY A 78 11.65 8.94 -12.80
CA GLY A 78 11.78 8.39 -14.15
C GLY A 78 10.44 8.19 -14.88
N VAL A 79 9.41 8.92 -14.50
CA VAL A 79 8.08 8.96 -15.14
C VAL A 79 7.59 10.41 -15.25
N GLU A 80 6.64 10.66 -16.13
CA GLU A 80 5.79 11.86 -16.05
C GLU A 80 4.68 11.59 -15.04
N LEU A 81 4.45 12.50 -14.07
CA LEU A 81 3.43 12.33 -13.05
C LEU A 81 2.42 13.47 -13.09
N VAL A 82 1.12 13.11 -13.08
CA VAL A 82 0.00 14.05 -13.06
C VAL A 82 -0.90 13.72 -11.87
N CYS A 83 -1.16 14.70 -11.02
CA CYS A 83 -2.15 14.58 -9.95
C CYS A 83 -3.52 15.09 -10.42
N VAL A 84 -4.55 14.26 -10.23
CA VAL A 84 -5.95 14.62 -10.48
C VAL A 84 -6.72 14.45 -9.18
N THR A 85 -7.27 15.53 -8.66
CA THR A 85 -7.97 15.54 -7.37
C THR A 85 -9.48 15.42 -7.56
N GLU A 86 -10.12 14.64 -6.70
CA GLU A 86 -11.58 14.61 -6.56
C GLU A 86 -12.00 15.63 -5.52
N ASP A 87 -12.99 16.47 -5.84
CA ASP A 87 -13.60 17.40 -4.86
C ASP A 87 -14.42 16.64 -3.81
N GLU A 88 -15.09 15.57 -4.22
CA GLU A 88 -15.82 14.63 -3.36
C GLU A 88 -15.48 13.19 -3.74
N PRO A 89 -15.54 12.22 -2.79
CA PRO A 89 -15.23 10.82 -3.09
C PRO A 89 -16.17 10.24 -4.17
N LEU A 90 -15.61 9.82 -5.28
CA LEU A 90 -16.35 9.27 -6.43
C LEU A 90 -16.39 7.73 -6.45
N GLY A 91 -15.79 7.05 -5.47
CA GLY A 91 -15.61 5.60 -5.47
C GLY A 91 -14.56 5.14 -6.49
N THR A 92 -14.24 3.84 -6.52
CA THR A 92 -13.13 3.31 -7.33
C THR A 92 -13.33 3.55 -8.84
N GLY A 93 -14.50 3.30 -9.37
CA GLY A 93 -14.83 3.53 -10.77
C GLY A 93 -14.92 5.02 -11.13
N GLY A 94 -15.53 5.83 -10.26
CA GLY A 94 -15.60 7.27 -10.48
C GLY A 94 -14.24 7.94 -10.44
N ALA A 95 -13.32 7.51 -9.57
CA ALA A 95 -11.93 7.96 -9.53
C ALA A 95 -11.20 7.66 -10.85
N ILE A 96 -11.35 6.43 -11.37
CA ILE A 96 -10.81 6.05 -12.69
C ILE A 96 -11.40 6.93 -13.79
N ARG A 97 -12.70 7.19 -13.77
CA ARG A 97 -13.36 8.05 -14.75
C ARG A 97 -12.89 9.52 -14.66
N ASN A 98 -12.65 10.00 -13.45
CA ASN A 98 -12.25 11.39 -13.19
C ASN A 98 -10.92 11.77 -13.84
N VAL A 99 -10.00 10.81 -14.03
CA VAL A 99 -8.70 11.07 -14.65
C VAL A 99 -8.74 11.04 -16.19
N LEU A 100 -9.85 10.64 -16.81
CA LEU A 100 -9.97 10.53 -18.26
C LEU A 100 -9.52 11.78 -19.05
N PRO A 101 -9.84 13.04 -18.63
CA PRO A 101 -9.45 14.21 -19.39
C PRO A 101 -7.94 14.40 -19.57
N VAL A 102 -7.13 13.76 -18.74
CA VAL A 102 -5.66 13.85 -18.80
C VAL A 102 -4.99 12.62 -19.41
N LEU A 103 -5.74 11.55 -19.73
CA LEU A 103 -5.21 10.40 -20.44
C LEU A 103 -4.86 10.74 -21.88
N GLN A 104 -3.73 10.22 -22.36
CA GLN A 104 -3.21 10.41 -23.73
C GLN A 104 -3.41 9.16 -24.59
N SER A 105 -3.69 8.00 -23.97
CA SER A 105 -3.94 6.72 -24.64
C SER A 105 -5.13 6.78 -25.60
N GLY A 106 -5.05 6.04 -26.71
CA GLY A 106 -6.17 5.85 -27.63
C GLY A 106 -7.23 4.89 -27.07
N PRO A 107 -8.42 4.78 -27.70
CA PRO A 107 -9.54 4.00 -27.15
C PRO A 107 -9.23 2.53 -26.88
N ASP A 108 -8.35 1.93 -27.67
CA ASP A 108 -7.97 0.51 -27.59
C ASP A 108 -6.63 0.30 -26.87
N ASP A 109 -5.96 1.37 -26.46
CA ASP A 109 -4.70 1.27 -25.76
C ASP A 109 -4.94 0.79 -24.31
N PRO A 110 -4.05 -0.06 -23.78
CA PRO A 110 -4.13 -0.49 -22.38
C PRO A 110 -3.75 0.63 -21.42
N VAL A 111 -4.53 0.76 -20.35
CA VAL A 111 -4.24 1.60 -19.19
C VAL A 111 -4.15 0.71 -17.97
N LEU A 112 -3.01 0.75 -17.28
CA LEU A 112 -2.85 0.08 -15.99
C LEU A 112 -3.58 0.85 -14.88
N ILE A 113 -4.21 0.13 -13.96
CA ILE A 113 -4.90 0.71 -12.80
C ILE A 113 -4.50 -0.07 -11.57
N LEU A 114 -3.97 0.60 -10.56
CA LEU A 114 -3.52 -0.04 -9.32
C LEU A 114 -4.15 0.63 -8.10
N ASN A 115 -4.55 -0.19 -7.14
CA ASN A 115 -4.90 0.29 -5.80
C ASN A 115 -3.63 0.78 -5.09
N GLY A 116 -3.64 2.00 -4.59
CA GLY A 116 -2.48 2.70 -4.01
C GLY A 116 -2.01 2.16 -2.66
N ASP A 117 -2.62 1.10 -2.15
CA ASP A 117 -2.36 0.53 -0.84
C ASP A 117 -1.96 -0.95 -0.86
N VAL A 118 -1.56 -1.46 -2.02
CA VAL A 118 -1.15 -2.86 -2.22
C VAL A 118 0.33 -2.94 -2.59
N LEU A 119 1.10 -3.73 -1.86
CA LEU A 119 2.40 -4.20 -2.32
C LEU A 119 2.21 -5.50 -3.12
N SER A 120 2.76 -5.55 -4.32
CA SER A 120 2.61 -6.73 -5.18
C SER A 120 3.88 -6.94 -6.00
N GLY A 121 4.17 -8.19 -6.34
CA GLY A 121 5.36 -8.61 -7.09
C GLY A 121 5.07 -9.21 -8.46
N HIS A 122 3.80 -9.26 -8.91
CA HIS A 122 3.45 -9.87 -10.19
C HIS A 122 4.04 -9.11 -11.39
N ASP A 123 4.18 -9.79 -12.52
CA ASP A 123 4.72 -9.23 -13.75
C ASP A 123 3.69 -8.35 -14.48
N LEU A 124 3.78 -7.04 -14.26
CA LEU A 124 2.92 -6.04 -14.90
C LEU A 124 3.05 -6.05 -16.43
N ALA A 125 4.26 -6.25 -16.96
CA ALA A 125 4.50 -6.24 -18.41
C ALA A 125 3.87 -7.48 -19.06
N ALA A 126 3.97 -8.65 -18.42
CA ALA A 126 3.32 -9.87 -18.88
C ALA A 126 1.79 -9.73 -18.81
N GLN A 127 1.22 -9.13 -17.77
CA GLN A 127 -0.22 -8.86 -17.70
C GLN A 127 -0.70 -7.95 -18.83
N VAL A 128 0.05 -6.88 -19.15
CA VAL A 128 -0.27 -5.99 -20.29
C VAL A 128 -0.16 -6.74 -21.64
N SER A 129 0.85 -7.59 -21.80
CA SER A 129 1.02 -8.40 -23.01
C SER A 129 -0.15 -9.38 -23.19
N PHE A 130 -0.53 -10.09 -22.13
CA PHE A 130 -1.68 -10.99 -22.12
C PHE A 130 -2.98 -10.26 -22.48
N HIS A 131 -3.21 -9.07 -21.92
CA HIS A 131 -4.38 -8.23 -22.22
C HIS A 131 -4.46 -7.91 -23.74
N ARG A 132 -3.32 -7.49 -24.34
CA ARG A 132 -3.24 -7.18 -25.78
C ARG A 132 -3.44 -8.40 -26.66
N GLU A 133 -2.77 -9.51 -26.37
CA GLU A 133 -2.85 -10.75 -27.15
C GLU A 133 -4.26 -11.34 -27.17
N ARG A 134 -4.97 -11.19 -26.06
CA ARG A 134 -6.34 -11.70 -25.91
C ARG A 134 -7.41 -10.69 -26.34
N ASN A 135 -7.03 -9.47 -26.78
CA ASN A 135 -7.93 -8.37 -27.11
C ASN A 135 -9.00 -8.16 -26.02
N ALA A 136 -8.58 -8.16 -24.75
CA ALA A 136 -9.47 -8.01 -23.62
C ALA A 136 -9.98 -6.58 -23.45
N ASP A 137 -11.18 -6.41 -22.91
CA ASP A 137 -11.67 -5.11 -22.44
C ASP A 137 -11.10 -4.80 -21.06
N ALA A 138 -11.03 -5.82 -20.21
CA ALA A 138 -10.39 -5.73 -18.90
C ALA A 138 -9.62 -7.01 -18.58
N THR A 139 -8.48 -6.86 -17.91
CA THR A 139 -7.70 -7.98 -17.35
C THR A 139 -7.40 -7.69 -15.89
N LEU A 140 -7.90 -8.55 -15.00
CA LEU A 140 -7.72 -8.42 -13.55
C LEU A 140 -6.55 -9.29 -13.11
N HIS A 141 -5.64 -8.74 -12.30
CA HIS A 141 -4.70 -9.56 -11.56
C HIS A 141 -5.44 -10.30 -10.44
N LEU A 142 -5.32 -11.62 -10.43
CA LEU A 142 -5.92 -12.52 -9.46
C LEU A 142 -4.83 -13.32 -8.76
N ILE A 143 -5.01 -13.54 -7.46
CA ILE A 143 -4.16 -14.41 -6.65
C ILE A 143 -5.02 -15.40 -5.87
N ASN A 144 -4.41 -16.52 -5.46
CA ASN A 144 -5.03 -17.45 -4.52
C ASN A 144 -4.64 -17.09 -3.09
N VAL A 145 -5.62 -17.05 -2.18
CA VAL A 145 -5.39 -16.79 -0.76
C VAL A 145 -6.00 -17.89 0.09
N GLU A 146 -5.47 -18.10 1.30
CA GLU A 146 -6.00 -19.11 2.24
C GLU A 146 -7.40 -18.71 2.73
N ASP A 147 -7.59 -17.48 3.16
CA ASP A 147 -8.90 -16.94 3.57
C ASP A 147 -9.38 -15.85 2.61
N PRO A 148 -10.30 -16.16 1.68
CA PRO A 148 -10.78 -15.22 0.68
C PRO A 148 -11.90 -14.28 1.17
N ARG A 149 -12.48 -14.51 2.36
CA ARG A 149 -13.65 -13.79 2.89
C ARG A 149 -13.50 -12.26 2.95
N PRO A 150 -12.34 -11.68 3.25
CA PRO A 150 -12.19 -10.22 3.30
C PRO A 150 -12.20 -9.54 1.94
N PHE A 151 -12.16 -10.29 0.84
CA PHE A 151 -11.88 -9.81 -0.52
C PHE A 151 -13.04 -10.07 -1.49
N GLY A 152 -12.95 -9.51 -2.68
CA GLY A 152 -13.82 -9.85 -3.80
C GLY A 152 -13.35 -11.12 -4.49
N LEU A 153 -14.23 -12.14 -4.56
CA LEU A 153 -13.95 -13.40 -5.25
C LEU A 153 -14.18 -13.25 -6.73
N VAL A 154 -13.26 -13.80 -7.53
CA VAL A 154 -13.33 -13.73 -8.99
C VAL A 154 -13.08 -15.11 -9.59
N PRO A 155 -14.10 -15.98 -9.69
CA PRO A 155 -13.97 -17.26 -10.36
C PRO A 155 -13.74 -17.07 -11.86
N THR A 156 -12.85 -17.88 -12.44
CA THR A 156 -12.54 -17.91 -13.88
C THR A 156 -12.80 -19.30 -14.46
N ASP A 157 -13.06 -19.37 -15.75
CA ASP A 157 -13.07 -20.62 -16.49
C ASP A 157 -11.65 -21.04 -16.97
N ALA A 158 -11.57 -22.14 -17.71
CA ALA A 158 -10.32 -22.70 -18.23
C ALA A 158 -9.60 -21.77 -19.24
N ASP A 159 -10.34 -20.86 -19.86
CA ASP A 159 -9.82 -19.85 -20.80
C ASP A 159 -9.49 -18.52 -20.11
N SER A 160 -9.47 -18.51 -18.77
CA SER A 160 -9.26 -17.32 -17.91
C SER A 160 -10.37 -16.26 -18.02
N ARG A 161 -11.56 -16.57 -18.57
CA ARG A 161 -12.67 -15.61 -18.57
C ARG A 161 -13.26 -15.52 -17.17
N VAL A 162 -13.46 -14.31 -16.70
CA VAL A 162 -14.12 -14.04 -15.44
C VAL A 162 -15.61 -14.41 -15.53
N GLN A 163 -16.08 -15.25 -14.60
CA GLN A 163 -17.45 -15.75 -14.56
C GLN A 163 -18.37 -14.93 -13.64
N ALA A 164 -17.81 -14.38 -12.57
CA ALA A 164 -18.54 -13.59 -11.60
C ALA A 164 -17.58 -12.66 -10.82
N PHE A 165 -18.16 -11.66 -10.18
CA PHE A 165 -17.48 -10.84 -9.18
C PHE A 165 -18.33 -10.85 -7.91
N LEU A 166 -17.82 -11.48 -6.84
CA LEU A 166 -18.55 -11.71 -5.60
C LEU A 166 -17.87 -10.94 -4.46
N GLU A 167 -18.36 -9.75 -4.18
CA GLU A 167 -17.73 -8.84 -3.22
C GLU A 167 -18.00 -9.27 -1.78
N LYS A 168 -16.95 -9.68 -1.07
CA LYS A 168 -16.94 -10.03 0.36
C LYS A 168 -18.05 -11.01 0.77
N PRO A 169 -17.91 -12.28 0.44
CA PRO A 169 -18.91 -13.31 0.77
C PRO A 169 -19.15 -13.35 2.28
N GLN A 170 -20.42 -13.41 2.67
CA GLN A 170 -20.82 -13.40 4.09
C GLN A 170 -21.05 -14.82 4.62
N ARG A 171 -21.27 -15.78 3.74
CA ARG A 171 -21.61 -17.15 4.07
C ARG A 171 -20.62 -18.14 3.45
N PRO A 172 -20.29 -19.23 4.14
CA PRO A 172 -19.32 -20.23 3.62
C PRO A 172 -19.68 -20.78 2.23
N GLU A 173 -20.97 -20.95 1.94
CA GLU A 173 -21.47 -21.45 0.65
C GLU A 173 -21.29 -20.47 -0.51
N GLU A 174 -20.99 -19.21 -0.23
CA GLU A 174 -20.65 -18.18 -1.23
C GLU A 174 -19.18 -18.25 -1.66
N ILE A 175 -18.36 -19.02 -0.93
CA ILE A 175 -16.93 -19.20 -1.24
C ILE A 175 -16.80 -20.25 -2.34
N VAL A 176 -16.93 -19.82 -3.58
CA VAL A 176 -16.86 -20.68 -4.78
C VAL A 176 -15.43 -20.80 -5.34
N THR A 177 -14.51 -19.97 -4.88
CA THR A 177 -13.11 -19.95 -5.29
C THR A 177 -12.24 -19.30 -4.22
N HIS A 178 -10.94 -19.60 -4.22
CA HIS A 178 -9.94 -18.89 -3.44
C HIS A 178 -9.23 -17.77 -4.24
N GLN A 179 -9.57 -17.61 -5.53
CA GLN A 179 -9.09 -16.52 -6.35
C GLN A 179 -9.74 -15.20 -5.93
N ILE A 180 -8.93 -14.21 -5.63
CA ILE A 180 -9.40 -12.88 -5.23
C ILE A 180 -8.91 -11.81 -6.20
N ASN A 181 -9.63 -10.71 -6.22
CA ASN A 181 -9.20 -9.47 -6.86
C ASN A 181 -7.98 -8.89 -6.13
N ALA A 182 -6.84 -8.86 -6.80
CA ALA A 182 -5.59 -8.38 -6.24
C ALA A 182 -5.40 -6.85 -6.33
N GLY A 183 -6.38 -6.12 -6.87
CA GLY A 183 -6.36 -4.65 -6.94
C GLY A 183 -5.43 -4.07 -8.01
N CYS A 184 -5.13 -4.84 -9.06
CA CYS A 184 -4.44 -4.36 -10.26
C CYS A 184 -5.23 -4.77 -11.51
N TYR A 185 -5.45 -3.83 -12.41
CA TYR A 185 -6.22 -4.03 -13.64
C TYR A 185 -5.48 -3.48 -14.85
N VAL A 186 -5.74 -4.05 -16.01
CA VAL A 186 -5.46 -3.46 -17.32
C VAL A 186 -6.80 -3.25 -18.01
N PHE A 187 -7.15 -2.01 -18.34
CA PHE A 187 -8.36 -1.68 -19.10
C PHE A 187 -7.97 -1.18 -20.49
N ALA A 188 -8.69 -1.61 -21.52
CA ALA A 188 -8.75 -0.82 -22.75
C ALA A 188 -9.36 0.55 -22.39
N ARG A 189 -8.76 1.65 -22.87
CA ARG A 189 -9.19 3.00 -22.46
C ARG A 189 -10.69 3.25 -22.69
N ARG A 190 -11.29 2.65 -23.75
CA ARG A 190 -12.75 2.73 -24.01
C ARG A 190 -13.61 2.26 -22.83
N VAL A 191 -13.11 1.35 -21.98
CA VAL A 191 -13.82 0.92 -20.78
C VAL A 191 -13.92 2.09 -19.79
N ILE A 192 -12.84 2.88 -19.66
CA ILE A 192 -12.83 4.09 -18.81
C ILE A 192 -13.81 5.13 -19.38
N ASP A 193 -13.87 5.29 -20.71
CA ASP A 193 -14.83 6.17 -21.39
C ASP A 193 -16.28 5.82 -21.06
N ALA A 194 -16.59 4.53 -20.89
CA ALA A 194 -17.93 4.03 -20.64
C ALA A 194 -18.36 4.16 -19.16
N ILE A 195 -17.46 4.38 -18.21
CA ILE A 195 -17.81 4.60 -16.80
C ILE A 195 -18.58 5.91 -16.67
N PRO A 196 -19.75 5.95 -16.01
CA PRO A 196 -20.53 7.18 -15.81
C PRO A 196 -19.73 8.26 -15.08
N ALA A 197 -19.73 9.48 -15.61
CA ALA A 197 -19.08 10.63 -15.00
C ALA A 197 -19.95 11.31 -13.94
N GLY A 198 -19.30 12.01 -12.98
CA GLY A 198 -19.97 12.92 -12.04
C GLY A 198 -20.84 12.24 -10.97
N ARG A 199 -20.64 10.94 -10.73
CA ARG A 199 -21.32 10.21 -9.67
C ARG A 199 -20.40 9.16 -9.03
N ILE A 200 -20.79 8.69 -7.86
CA ILE A 200 -20.12 7.57 -7.20
C ILE A 200 -20.33 6.30 -8.02
N VAL A 201 -19.22 5.62 -8.39
CA VAL A 201 -19.21 4.34 -9.09
C VAL A 201 -18.20 3.42 -8.42
N SER A 202 -18.60 2.19 -8.12
CA SER A 202 -17.67 1.11 -7.72
C SER A 202 -17.31 0.26 -8.93
N VAL A 203 -16.00 0.07 -9.17
CA VAL A 203 -15.53 -0.86 -10.20
C VAL A 203 -16.03 -2.27 -9.92
N GLU A 204 -15.98 -2.70 -8.66
CA GLU A 204 -16.29 -4.06 -8.21
C GLU A 204 -17.79 -4.37 -8.24
N ARG A 205 -18.62 -3.37 -7.92
CA ARG A 205 -20.07 -3.56 -7.78
C ARG A 205 -20.89 -3.13 -8.99
N GLU A 206 -20.32 -2.30 -9.86
CA GLU A 206 -21.03 -1.76 -11.02
C GLU A 206 -20.29 -2.03 -12.32
N THR A 207 -19.00 -1.63 -12.44
CA THR A 207 -18.28 -1.72 -13.72
C THR A 207 -18.06 -3.18 -14.14
N PHE A 208 -17.44 -4.00 -13.30
CA PHE A 208 -17.22 -5.41 -13.65
C PHE A 208 -18.51 -6.20 -13.84
N PRO A 209 -19.52 -6.13 -12.94
CA PRO A 209 -20.79 -6.80 -13.20
C PRO A 209 -21.49 -6.32 -14.48
N GLY A 210 -21.43 -5.03 -14.79
CA GLY A 210 -21.98 -4.48 -16.03
C GLY A 210 -21.26 -5.00 -17.28
N MET A 211 -19.94 -5.12 -17.25
CA MET A 211 -19.14 -5.71 -18.33
C MET A 211 -19.49 -7.19 -18.56
N LEU A 212 -19.61 -7.96 -17.46
CA LEU A 212 -19.98 -9.38 -17.56
C LEU A 212 -21.41 -9.54 -18.11
N ALA A 213 -22.35 -8.72 -17.69
CA ALA A 213 -23.73 -8.74 -18.20
C ALA A 213 -23.82 -8.38 -19.71
N ALA A 214 -22.86 -7.61 -20.21
CA ALA A 214 -22.72 -7.26 -21.63
C ALA A 214 -21.88 -8.27 -22.43
N ASP A 215 -21.48 -9.40 -21.82
CA ASP A 215 -20.58 -10.42 -22.41
C ASP A 215 -19.23 -9.84 -22.90
N ALA A 216 -18.76 -8.77 -22.28
CA ALA A 216 -17.48 -8.17 -22.60
C ALA A 216 -16.31 -9.13 -22.25
N PRO A 217 -15.18 -9.09 -22.99
CA PRO A 217 -14.03 -9.93 -22.71
C PRO A 217 -13.28 -9.46 -21.45
N VAL A 218 -13.73 -9.91 -20.28
CA VAL A 218 -13.09 -9.69 -18.98
C VAL A 218 -12.31 -10.94 -18.61
N LEU A 219 -11.00 -10.81 -18.42
CA LEU A 219 -10.08 -11.92 -18.19
C LEU A 219 -9.39 -11.81 -16.81
N GLY A 220 -9.01 -12.96 -16.25
CA GLY A 220 -8.15 -13.07 -15.09
C GLY A 220 -6.71 -13.36 -15.49
N TRP A 221 -5.75 -12.58 -15.00
CA TRP A 221 -4.33 -12.89 -14.99
C TRP A 221 -4.00 -13.48 -13.62
N ILE A 222 -3.83 -14.80 -13.56
CA ILE A 222 -3.61 -15.53 -12.30
C ILE A 222 -2.10 -15.71 -12.13
N GLU A 223 -1.53 -15.06 -11.12
CA GLU A 223 -0.12 -15.17 -10.79
C GLU A 223 0.08 -15.08 -9.28
N ASP A 224 0.51 -16.19 -8.67
CA ASP A 224 0.79 -16.29 -7.24
C ASP A 224 2.18 -15.70 -6.90
N ALA A 225 2.32 -14.38 -7.09
CA ALA A 225 3.47 -13.60 -6.70
C ALA A 225 3.27 -12.99 -5.30
N TYR A 226 4.31 -12.32 -4.77
CA TYR A 226 4.16 -11.56 -3.53
C TYR A 226 2.98 -10.60 -3.62
N TRP A 227 2.13 -10.62 -2.61
CA TRP A 227 0.98 -9.71 -2.52
C TRP A 227 0.62 -9.43 -1.06
N LEU A 228 0.39 -8.15 -0.74
CA LEU A 228 -0.02 -7.73 0.60
C LEU A 228 -0.84 -6.42 0.54
N ASP A 229 -2.07 -6.48 1.03
CA ASP A 229 -2.89 -5.27 1.30
C ASP A 229 -2.43 -4.63 2.62
N LEU A 230 -1.89 -3.42 2.54
CA LEU A 230 -1.44 -2.62 3.69
C LEU A 230 -2.62 -2.03 4.48
N GLY A 231 -3.73 -2.72 4.57
CA GLY A 231 -5.00 -2.24 5.10
C GLY A 231 -5.06 -2.02 6.61
N ASN A 232 -4.11 -2.54 7.38
CA ASN A 232 -4.07 -2.43 8.83
C ASN A 232 -2.62 -2.32 9.34
N PRO A 233 -2.38 -1.94 10.62
CA PRO A 233 -1.03 -1.73 11.14
C PRO A 233 -0.13 -2.96 11.10
N LEU A 234 -0.66 -4.17 11.33
CA LEU A 234 0.15 -5.39 11.29
C LEU A 234 0.62 -5.67 9.88
N ALA A 235 -0.28 -5.58 8.88
CA ALA A 235 0.08 -5.73 7.47
C ALA A 235 1.05 -4.61 7.02
N PHE A 236 0.90 -3.39 7.53
CA PHE A 236 1.84 -2.29 7.26
C PHE A 236 3.25 -2.60 7.79
N ALA A 237 3.38 -3.03 9.04
CA ALA A 237 4.65 -3.43 9.64
C ALA A 237 5.26 -4.64 8.89
N GLN A 238 4.42 -5.63 8.54
CA GLN A 238 4.84 -6.78 7.74
C GLN A 238 5.37 -6.35 6.36
N GLY A 239 4.64 -5.50 5.63
CA GLY A 239 5.09 -5.01 4.32
C GLY A 239 6.42 -4.29 4.38
N SER A 240 6.66 -3.50 5.45
CA SER A 240 7.96 -2.87 5.69
C SER A 240 9.06 -3.91 5.92
N ARG A 241 8.82 -4.92 6.76
CA ARG A 241 9.77 -6.04 6.98
C ARG A 241 10.10 -6.76 5.69
N ASP A 242 9.07 -7.11 4.93
CA ASP A 242 9.22 -7.91 3.71
C ASP A 242 10.03 -7.18 2.65
N LEU A 243 9.85 -5.85 2.53
CA LEU A 243 10.69 -5.00 1.68
C LEU A 243 12.14 -4.97 2.16
N VAL A 244 12.37 -4.74 3.47
CA VAL A 244 13.72 -4.70 4.06
C VAL A 244 14.44 -6.03 3.89
N MET A 245 13.73 -7.15 4.08
CA MET A 245 14.30 -8.50 3.94
C MET A 245 14.43 -8.95 2.48
N GLY A 246 13.91 -8.19 1.51
CA GLY A 246 13.95 -8.55 0.08
C GLY A 246 12.93 -9.61 -0.33
N LEU A 247 11.90 -9.85 0.47
CA LEU A 247 10.80 -10.77 0.15
C LEU A 247 9.78 -10.11 -0.79
N ALA A 248 9.56 -8.80 -0.63
CA ALA A 248 8.76 -8.00 -1.53
C ALA A 248 9.65 -7.28 -2.56
N PRO A 249 9.40 -7.41 -3.88
CA PRO A 249 10.23 -6.76 -4.88
C PRO A 249 9.93 -5.25 -4.95
N THR A 250 11.00 -4.45 -5.04
CA THR A 250 10.92 -3.00 -5.25
C THR A 250 12.21 -2.44 -5.83
N GLY A 251 12.09 -1.43 -6.68
CA GLY A 251 13.22 -0.60 -7.13
C GLY A 251 13.42 0.69 -6.31
N ALA A 252 12.58 0.92 -5.28
CA ALA A 252 12.57 2.16 -4.51
C ALA A 252 13.22 2.01 -3.11
N LEU A 253 13.72 0.83 -2.73
CA LEU A 253 14.32 0.65 -1.41
C LEU A 253 15.55 1.56 -1.25
N PRO A 254 15.62 2.41 -0.21
CA PRO A 254 16.67 3.41 -0.05
C PRO A 254 18.01 2.83 0.45
N GLY A 255 18.14 1.52 0.52
CA GLY A 255 19.35 0.81 0.95
C GLY A 255 19.31 -0.67 0.62
N PRO A 256 20.33 -1.44 0.97
CA PRO A 256 20.37 -2.86 0.70
C PRO A 256 19.35 -3.63 1.56
N THR A 257 18.85 -4.74 1.03
CA THR A 257 18.06 -5.70 1.79
C THR A 257 18.90 -6.38 2.88
N GLY A 258 18.27 -6.79 4.00
CA GLY A 258 18.95 -7.47 5.08
C GLY A 258 18.09 -7.59 6.34
N ALA A 259 18.73 -7.86 7.47
CA ALA A 259 18.06 -7.97 8.75
C ALA A 259 17.48 -6.63 9.26
N ALA A 260 18.03 -5.51 8.81
CA ALA A 260 17.57 -4.17 9.11
C ALA A 260 17.94 -3.18 8.00
N LEU A 261 17.15 -2.13 7.86
CA LEU A 261 17.42 -0.95 7.03
C LEU A 261 17.59 0.26 7.94
N VAL A 262 18.75 0.89 7.87
CA VAL A 262 19.07 2.08 8.70
C VAL A 262 19.25 3.27 7.75
N LEU A 263 18.44 4.30 7.93
CA LEU A 263 18.47 5.49 7.08
C LEU A 263 19.45 6.56 7.62
N ASP A 264 19.72 7.56 6.78
CA ASP A 264 20.71 8.58 7.01
C ASP A 264 20.53 9.30 8.36
N GLY A 265 21.67 9.55 9.04
CA GLY A 265 21.67 10.30 10.30
C GLY A 265 21.06 9.55 11.49
N ALA A 266 20.61 8.32 11.34
CA ALA A 266 20.17 7.51 12.47
C ALA A 266 21.36 7.19 13.39
N ASN A 267 21.14 7.31 14.71
CA ASN A 267 22.13 7.04 15.73
C ASN A 267 21.72 5.80 16.56
N ILE A 268 22.45 4.71 16.41
CA ILE A 268 22.17 3.44 17.08
C ILE A 268 23.29 3.14 18.08
N ALA A 269 22.95 2.98 19.35
CA ALA A 269 23.94 2.59 20.37
C ALA A 269 24.56 1.22 20.02
N PRO A 270 25.89 1.03 20.23
CA PRO A 270 26.56 -0.24 19.88
C PRO A 270 26.01 -1.47 20.59
N SER A 271 25.38 -1.29 21.76
CA SER A 271 24.77 -2.36 22.56
C SER A 271 23.30 -2.64 22.17
N ALA A 272 22.72 -1.87 21.26
CA ALA A 272 21.36 -2.10 20.78
C ALA A 272 21.29 -3.27 19.79
N THR A 273 20.18 -4.00 19.81
CA THR A 273 19.89 -5.09 18.87
C THR A 273 18.80 -4.66 17.90
N ILE A 274 19.11 -4.69 16.59
CA ILE A 274 18.18 -4.34 15.52
C ILE A 274 18.11 -5.52 14.55
N ASP A 275 16.95 -6.14 14.40
CA ASP A 275 16.78 -7.30 13.53
C ASP A 275 15.34 -7.46 12.97
N GLY A 276 15.06 -8.59 12.33
CA GLY A 276 13.73 -8.99 11.89
C GLY A 276 13.12 -8.12 10.79
N GLY A 277 13.95 -7.49 9.95
CA GLY A 277 13.46 -6.59 8.90
C GLY A 277 13.05 -5.21 9.42
N THR A 278 13.60 -4.77 10.54
CA THR A 278 13.35 -3.44 11.11
C THR A 278 13.83 -2.33 10.18
N CYS A 279 13.00 -1.30 10.00
CA CYS A 279 13.37 -0.04 9.35
C CYS A 279 13.57 1.06 10.40
N ILE A 280 14.75 1.69 10.39
CA ILE A 280 15.09 2.84 11.25
C ILE A 280 15.15 4.10 10.38
N GLY A 281 14.26 5.05 10.64
CA GLY A 281 14.08 6.29 9.89
C GLY A 281 15.23 7.29 10.05
N VAL A 282 15.18 8.32 9.21
CA VAL A 282 16.17 9.39 9.17
C VAL A 282 16.28 10.09 10.52
N GLY A 283 17.52 10.22 11.03
CA GLY A 283 17.77 10.92 12.30
C GLY A 283 17.16 10.28 13.54
N ALA A 284 16.63 9.05 13.44
CA ALA A 284 16.12 8.33 14.60
C ALA A 284 17.25 7.94 15.58
N HIS A 285 16.92 7.79 16.86
CA HIS A 285 17.88 7.46 17.91
C HIS A 285 17.46 6.20 18.67
N ILE A 286 18.36 5.23 18.77
CA ILE A 286 18.16 3.97 19.52
C ILE A 286 19.17 3.88 20.63
N GLY A 287 18.67 3.86 21.87
CA GLY A 287 19.46 3.88 23.09
C GLY A 287 20.16 2.55 23.42
N GLU A 288 21.05 2.61 24.43
CA GLU A 288 21.85 1.47 24.86
C GLU A 288 21.01 0.28 25.32
N GLY A 289 21.37 -0.94 24.89
CA GLY A 289 20.66 -2.15 25.25
C GLY A 289 19.22 -2.27 24.77
N ALA A 290 18.75 -1.33 23.94
CA ALA A 290 17.41 -1.41 23.37
C ALA A 290 17.34 -2.57 22.34
N THR A 291 16.17 -3.21 22.26
CA THR A 291 15.85 -4.23 21.26
C THR A 291 14.73 -3.75 20.37
N VAL A 292 14.98 -3.70 19.05
CA VAL A 292 13.98 -3.30 18.06
C VAL A 292 13.90 -4.40 16.99
N ARG A 293 12.77 -5.07 16.92
CA ARG A 293 12.59 -6.22 16.03
C ARG A 293 11.33 -6.12 15.20
N GLY A 294 11.42 -6.38 13.90
CA GLY A 294 10.28 -6.42 12.99
C GLY A 294 9.47 -5.13 12.94
N SER A 295 10.06 -4.00 13.30
CA SER A 295 9.37 -2.76 13.62
C SER A 295 9.70 -1.64 12.64
N VAL A 296 8.83 -0.64 12.58
CA VAL A 296 9.05 0.59 11.81
C VAL A 296 9.28 1.74 12.81
N ILE A 297 10.49 2.25 12.84
CA ILE A 297 10.85 3.46 13.61
C ILE A 297 10.95 4.61 12.62
N MET A 298 10.02 5.55 12.69
CA MET A 298 9.97 6.66 11.73
C MET A 298 10.97 7.77 12.07
N ASP A 299 11.09 8.73 11.16
CA ASP A 299 12.09 9.81 11.22
C ASP A 299 12.06 10.58 12.53
N GLY A 300 13.24 10.83 13.08
CA GLY A 300 13.42 11.59 14.32
C GLY A 300 12.91 10.92 15.58
N ALA A 301 12.36 9.71 15.52
CA ALA A 301 11.88 8.98 16.69
C ALA A 301 13.04 8.60 17.64
N ARG A 302 12.76 8.54 18.94
CA ARG A 302 13.74 8.22 19.97
C ARG A 302 13.29 7.02 20.77
N VAL A 303 14.11 5.99 20.86
CA VAL A 303 13.90 4.79 21.67
C VAL A 303 14.91 4.78 22.79
N GLY A 304 14.45 4.82 24.05
CA GLY A 304 15.29 4.89 25.24
C GLY A 304 16.05 3.60 25.53
N ALA A 305 17.02 3.72 26.44
CA ALA A 305 17.87 2.59 26.83
C ALA A 305 17.05 1.41 27.40
N GLY A 306 17.40 0.18 26.98
CA GLY A 306 16.75 -1.04 27.43
C GLY A 306 15.28 -1.20 26.99
N ALA A 307 14.75 -0.33 26.13
CA ALA A 307 13.40 -0.47 25.61
C ALA A 307 13.29 -1.67 24.67
N GLN A 308 12.11 -2.29 24.60
CA GLN A 308 11.81 -3.45 23.77
C GLN A 308 10.65 -3.12 22.83
N ILE A 309 10.95 -2.99 21.54
CA ILE A 309 9.99 -2.64 20.50
C ILE A 309 9.91 -3.81 19.50
N VAL A 310 8.78 -4.50 19.48
CA VAL A 310 8.60 -5.70 18.68
C VAL A 310 7.34 -5.56 17.82
N ASP A 311 7.44 -5.84 16.52
CA ASP A 311 6.35 -5.82 15.55
C ASP A 311 5.46 -4.54 15.64
N SER A 312 6.12 -3.41 15.94
CA SER A 312 5.46 -2.14 16.31
C SER A 312 5.81 -1.02 15.33
N ILE A 313 4.99 0.01 15.33
CA ILE A 313 5.20 1.21 14.53
C ILE A 313 5.36 2.40 15.48
N ILE A 314 6.49 3.08 15.41
CA ILE A 314 6.80 4.28 16.19
C ILE A 314 6.86 5.47 15.24
N GLY A 315 5.93 6.39 15.38
CA GLY A 315 5.72 7.56 14.53
C GLY A 315 6.85 8.59 14.59
N ARG A 316 6.77 9.57 13.69
CA ARG A 316 7.79 10.63 13.57
C ARG A 316 7.91 11.43 14.86
N ASN A 317 9.18 11.68 15.28
CA ASN A 317 9.50 12.45 16.48
C ASN A 317 8.85 11.93 17.76
N ALA A 318 8.38 10.69 17.77
CA ALA A 318 7.90 10.06 18.99
C ALA A 318 9.06 9.71 19.93
N VAL A 319 8.82 9.79 21.24
CA VAL A 319 9.80 9.48 22.28
C VAL A 319 9.30 8.31 23.11
N ILE A 320 10.06 7.24 23.13
CA ILE A 320 9.83 6.05 23.96
C ILE A 320 10.86 6.05 25.08
N GLY A 321 10.39 6.12 26.33
CA GLY A 321 11.25 6.13 27.51
C GLY A 321 11.99 4.81 27.75
N GLU A 322 12.96 4.85 28.66
CA GLU A 322 13.79 3.71 28.98
C GLU A 322 12.98 2.51 29.49
N ARG A 323 13.41 1.28 29.19
CA ARG A 323 12.81 0.01 29.64
C ARG A 323 11.32 -0.13 29.31
N THR A 324 10.79 0.71 28.45
CA THR A 324 9.41 0.60 27.95
C THR A 324 9.31 -0.60 27.00
N ARG A 325 8.25 -1.38 27.16
CA ARG A 325 7.93 -2.53 26.29
C ARG A 325 6.71 -2.24 25.43
N ALA A 326 6.86 -2.37 24.13
CA ALA A 326 5.79 -2.23 23.14
C ALA A 326 5.84 -3.41 22.17
N VAL A 327 4.74 -4.17 22.10
CA VAL A 327 4.58 -5.31 21.19
C VAL A 327 3.31 -5.12 20.39
N GLU A 328 3.39 -5.24 19.05
CA GLU A 328 2.27 -5.01 18.13
C GLU A 328 1.51 -3.71 18.44
N THR A 329 2.28 -2.66 18.73
CA THR A 329 1.78 -1.37 19.19
C THR A 329 1.97 -0.31 18.12
N VAL A 330 1.01 0.59 17.96
CA VAL A 330 1.11 1.78 17.11
C VAL A 330 1.22 3.03 17.98
N VAL A 331 2.36 3.68 17.90
CA VAL A 331 2.59 5.00 18.52
C VAL A 331 2.65 6.03 17.40
N ALA A 332 1.75 7.00 17.42
CA ALA A 332 1.68 8.04 16.39
C ALA A 332 2.77 9.11 16.55
N ASP A 333 2.74 10.10 15.66
CA ASP A 333 3.73 11.17 15.61
C ASP A 333 3.71 12.04 16.90
N ARG A 334 4.88 12.48 17.34
CA ARG A 334 5.10 13.40 18.49
C ARG A 334 4.61 12.92 19.83
N VAL A 335 4.28 11.64 19.96
CA VAL A 335 3.91 11.03 21.26
C VAL A 335 5.13 11.00 22.19
N VAL A 336 4.93 11.29 23.46
CA VAL A 336 5.95 11.16 24.49
C VAL A 336 5.53 10.10 25.51
N ILE A 337 6.26 9.01 25.56
CA ILE A 337 6.06 7.91 26.51
C ILE A 337 7.24 7.90 27.48
N GLY A 338 6.94 8.02 28.77
CA GLY A 338 7.93 7.90 29.84
C GLY A 338 8.47 6.49 30.01
N SER A 339 9.41 6.34 30.95
CA SER A 339 10.09 5.07 31.20
C SER A 339 9.19 4.03 31.90
N ASP A 340 9.56 2.74 31.78
CA ASP A 340 8.96 1.63 32.51
C ASP A 340 7.46 1.44 32.24
N ASN A 341 7.00 1.72 31.01
CA ASN A 341 5.64 1.45 30.54
C ASN A 341 5.57 0.12 29.75
N GLU A 342 4.44 -0.55 29.83
CA GLU A 342 4.15 -1.79 29.09
C GLU A 342 2.87 -1.66 28.28
N PHE A 343 2.94 -1.90 26.98
CA PHE A 343 1.80 -1.82 26.08
C PHE A 343 1.40 -3.21 25.59
N ALA A 344 0.11 -3.52 25.68
CA ALA A 344 -0.46 -4.75 25.12
C ALA A 344 -0.53 -4.69 23.59
N SER A 345 -0.52 -5.87 22.99
CA SER A 345 -0.81 -6.04 21.56
C SER A 345 -2.10 -5.33 21.14
N GLY A 346 -2.05 -4.64 19.99
CA GLY A 346 -3.17 -3.88 19.45
C GLY A 346 -3.35 -2.47 20.05
N THR A 347 -2.50 -2.05 21.00
CA THR A 347 -2.54 -0.68 21.55
C THR A 347 -2.24 0.35 20.45
N ARG A 348 -3.01 1.45 20.47
CA ARG A 348 -2.83 2.61 19.57
C ARG A 348 -2.75 3.89 20.40
N VAL A 349 -1.62 4.57 20.32
CA VAL A 349 -1.40 5.86 21.01
C VAL A 349 -1.51 6.98 19.96
N PHE A 350 -2.43 7.91 20.22
CA PHE A 350 -2.75 8.99 19.28
C PHE A 350 -1.73 10.13 19.33
N PRO A 351 -1.61 10.96 18.25
CA PRO A 351 -0.60 12.01 18.17
C PRO A 351 -0.63 12.94 19.39
N ASP A 352 0.55 13.47 19.72
CA ASP A 352 0.77 14.45 20.77
C ASP A 352 0.40 13.99 22.21
N ALA A 353 0.07 12.69 22.39
CA ALA A 353 -0.20 12.14 23.71
C ALA A 353 1.07 12.11 24.59
N VAL A 354 0.89 12.40 25.87
CA VAL A 354 1.97 12.33 26.88
C VAL A 354 1.59 11.29 27.94
N ILE A 355 2.40 10.24 28.04
CA ILE A 355 2.25 9.16 29.04
C ILE A 355 3.45 9.25 29.97
N THR A 356 3.18 9.39 31.27
CA THR A 356 4.23 9.53 32.31
C THR A 356 4.94 8.19 32.57
N ASN A 357 6.02 8.22 33.33
CA ASN A 357 6.73 7.02 33.76
C ASN A 357 5.79 6.06 34.48
N THR A 358 5.91 4.77 34.22
CA THR A 358 5.18 3.70 34.93
C THR A 358 3.65 3.84 34.94
N ALA A 359 3.09 4.62 34.01
CA ALA A 359 1.66 4.89 33.96
C ALA A 359 0.84 3.70 33.46
N ILE A 360 1.44 2.86 32.63
CA ILE A 360 0.81 1.68 32.06
C ILE A 360 1.65 0.45 32.40
N ARG A 361 1.05 -0.47 33.16
CA ARG A 361 1.63 -1.76 33.49
C ARG A 361 0.59 -2.85 33.31
N LEU A 362 1.01 -3.95 32.70
CA LEU A 362 0.17 -5.12 32.53
C LEU A 362 0.42 -6.07 33.72
N SER A 363 -0.62 -6.40 34.44
CA SER A 363 -0.61 -7.52 35.42
C SER A 363 -1.63 -8.57 34.95
N SER A 364 -1.30 -9.84 35.05
CA SER A 364 -2.30 -10.90 34.92
C SER A 364 -2.47 -11.58 36.27
N ASP A 365 -3.69 -11.63 36.76
CA ASP A 365 -4.07 -12.40 37.99
C ASP A 365 -4.19 -13.90 37.68
N ARG A 366 -3.69 -14.35 36.54
CA ARG A 366 -3.58 -15.78 36.17
C ARG A 366 -2.27 -16.30 36.72
N SER A 367 -2.29 -16.76 37.95
CA SER A 367 -1.29 -17.66 38.53
C SER A 367 -1.42 -19.07 37.93
#